data_e1ca354d80ac3bc1caad905ed2f3ef07
#
_entry.id   e1ca354d80ac3bc1caad905ed2f3ef07
#
_cell.length_a   1.000
_cell.length_b   1.000
_cell.length_c   1.000
_cell.angle_alpha   90.00
_cell.angle_beta   90.00
_cell.angle_gamma   90.00
#
_symmetry.space_group_name_H-M   'P 1'
#
loop_
_entity.id
_entity.type
_entity.pdbx_description
1 polymer ?
#
loop_
_entity_poly.entity_id
_entity_poly.type
_entity_poly.pdbx_seq_one_letter_code
_entity_poly.pdbx_strand_id
1 'polypeptide(L)'
;RKAPLDMKDITVDVGAVSKEEAMEKFGIRIGEPVVPDVTFTYSETTDLMVGKSFDCRLGCAAILKTMHNLAGQELDVDIVGACAAQEEVGVRGATVTAQVIKPDIAIVFEGCPADDTCVEQYMVQTAIKRGPMLRHMDARMITNPHYQRYALDLAEKLGIPVQDAVR
;
A
#
# COMPACT_ATOMS: atom_id res chain seq x y z
N ARG A 1 21.53 -5.20 -22.14
CA ARG A 1 21.02 -5.07 -20.74
C ARG A 1 21.75 -6.11 -19.90
N LYS A 2 22.36 -5.70 -18.77
CA LYS A 2 22.85 -6.68 -17.79
C LYS A 2 21.62 -7.43 -17.22
N ALA A 3 21.76 -8.73 -17.02
CA ALA A 3 20.71 -9.52 -16.38
C ALA A 3 20.40 -8.95 -14.99
N PRO A 4 19.15 -9.02 -14.52
CA PRO A 4 18.82 -8.67 -13.13
C PRO A 4 19.67 -9.52 -12.17
N LEU A 5 20.05 -8.94 -11.04
CA LEU A 5 20.68 -9.71 -9.96
C LEU A 5 19.69 -10.76 -9.43
N ASP A 6 20.18 -11.99 -9.25
CA ASP A 6 19.40 -13.01 -8.57
C ASP A 6 19.38 -12.71 -7.06
N MET A 7 18.26 -12.92 -6.39
CA MET A 7 18.11 -12.70 -4.95
C MET A 7 19.18 -13.44 -4.12
N LYS A 8 19.60 -14.62 -4.54
CA LYS A 8 20.66 -15.38 -3.86
C LYS A 8 22.05 -14.73 -3.93
N ASP A 9 22.25 -13.80 -4.88
CA ASP A 9 23.54 -13.12 -5.10
C ASP A 9 23.56 -11.74 -4.39
N ILE A 10 22.48 -11.36 -3.72
CA ILE A 10 22.42 -10.12 -2.95
C ILE A 10 23.03 -10.35 -1.57
N THR A 11 24.03 -9.58 -1.25
CA THR A 11 24.68 -9.57 0.07
C THR A 11 24.65 -8.18 0.68
N VAL A 12 24.52 -8.14 2.01
CA VAL A 12 24.66 -6.89 2.78
C VAL A 12 25.98 -6.97 3.51
N ASP A 13 26.92 -6.12 3.12
CA ASP A 13 28.22 -6.00 3.78
C ASP A 13 28.09 -5.09 5.01
N VAL A 14 28.36 -5.65 6.18
CA VAL A 14 28.36 -4.93 7.47
C VAL A 14 29.77 -4.70 8.00
N GLY A 15 30.80 -5.03 7.22
CA GLY A 15 32.20 -4.91 7.63
C GLY A 15 32.68 -6.01 8.58
N ALA A 16 31.91 -7.07 8.79
CA ALA A 16 32.34 -8.22 9.57
C ALA A 16 33.24 -9.15 8.73
N VAL A 17 34.32 -9.65 9.33
CA VAL A 17 35.25 -10.56 8.67
C VAL A 17 34.96 -12.04 8.94
N SER A 18 34.04 -12.33 9.86
CA SER A 18 33.58 -13.68 10.15
C SER A 18 32.13 -13.69 10.66
N LYS A 19 31.53 -14.88 10.66
CA LYS A 19 30.21 -15.12 11.22
C LYS A 19 30.14 -14.80 12.72
N GLU A 20 31.18 -15.21 13.45
CA GLU A 20 31.30 -14.98 14.89
C GLU A 20 31.34 -13.49 15.19
N GLU A 21 32.11 -12.74 14.41
CA GLU A 21 32.17 -11.28 14.56
C GLU A 21 30.82 -10.62 14.23
N ALA A 22 30.13 -11.06 13.18
CA ALA A 22 28.79 -10.56 12.84
C ALA A 22 27.81 -10.80 13.99
N MET A 23 27.87 -11.95 14.64
CA MET A 23 27.00 -12.29 15.75
C MET A 23 27.39 -11.57 17.07
N GLU A 24 28.67 -11.56 17.42
CA GLU A 24 29.11 -11.07 18.73
C GLU A 24 29.27 -9.55 18.79
N LYS A 25 29.80 -8.94 17.74
CA LYS A 25 30.02 -7.48 17.70
C LYS A 25 28.85 -6.70 17.12
N PHE A 26 28.20 -7.24 16.10
CA PHE A 26 27.12 -6.54 15.41
C PHE A 26 25.72 -7.02 15.82
N GLY A 27 25.61 -8.12 16.58
CA GLY A 27 24.35 -8.67 17.07
C GLY A 27 23.49 -9.30 15.97
N ILE A 28 24.05 -9.54 14.79
CA ILE A 28 23.32 -10.03 13.62
C ILE A 28 23.16 -11.56 13.69
N ARG A 29 21.96 -12.04 13.59
CA ARG A 29 21.62 -13.47 13.63
C ARG A 29 20.91 -13.90 12.33
N ILE A 30 20.85 -15.22 12.12
CA ILE A 30 20.07 -15.79 11.01
C ILE A 30 18.61 -15.42 11.23
N GLY A 31 17.96 -14.87 10.20
CA GLY A 31 16.55 -14.45 10.23
C GLY A 31 16.34 -12.99 10.68
N GLU A 32 17.40 -12.24 10.93
CA GLU A 32 17.27 -10.80 11.19
C GLU A 32 16.74 -10.07 9.95
N PRO A 33 15.73 -9.20 10.09
CA PRO A 33 15.23 -8.42 8.99
C PRO A 33 16.23 -7.33 8.57
N VAL A 34 16.37 -7.13 7.27
CA VAL A 34 17.16 -6.04 6.71
C VAL A 34 16.22 -5.12 5.93
N VAL A 35 16.22 -3.85 6.28
CA VAL A 35 15.37 -2.84 5.65
C VAL A 35 16.19 -1.60 5.28
N PRO A 36 15.81 -0.87 4.22
CA PRO A 36 16.43 0.42 3.91
C PRO A 36 16.30 1.39 5.08
N ASP A 37 17.38 2.08 5.42
CA ASP A 37 17.36 3.14 6.43
C ASP A 37 16.86 4.45 5.80
N VAL A 38 15.54 4.58 5.68
CA VAL A 38 14.87 5.77 5.14
C VAL A 38 14.17 6.50 6.28
N THR A 39 14.61 7.71 6.54
CA THR A 39 13.95 8.61 7.48
C THR A 39 12.76 9.30 6.80
N PHE A 40 11.65 9.43 7.53
CA PHE A 40 10.51 10.18 7.03
C PHE A 40 10.88 11.66 6.85
N THR A 41 10.57 12.20 5.69
CA THR A 41 10.71 13.62 5.39
C THR A 41 9.47 14.15 4.67
N TYR A 42 9.20 15.42 4.88
CA TYR A 42 8.19 16.18 4.14
C TYR A 42 8.86 17.37 3.47
N SER A 43 8.64 17.55 2.21
CA SER A 43 9.14 18.68 1.43
C SER A 43 8.03 19.70 1.23
N GLU A 44 8.11 20.84 1.88
CA GLU A 44 7.16 21.95 1.68
C GLU A 44 7.18 22.48 0.24
N THR A 45 8.36 22.47 -0.40
CA THR A 45 8.50 22.95 -1.79
C THR A 45 7.74 22.09 -2.79
N THR A 46 7.77 20.78 -2.60
CA THR A 46 7.11 19.84 -3.51
C THR A 46 5.78 19.33 -2.96
N ASP A 47 5.50 19.58 -1.68
CA ASP A 47 4.35 19.03 -0.95
C ASP A 47 4.29 17.50 -1.10
N LEU A 48 5.44 16.85 -0.85
CA LEU A 48 5.60 15.42 -0.94
C LEU A 48 6.18 14.85 0.35
N MET A 49 5.70 13.69 0.71
CA MET A 49 6.24 12.86 1.78
C MET A 49 7.13 11.77 1.21
N VAL A 50 8.28 11.55 1.84
CA VAL A 50 9.18 10.44 1.53
C VAL A 50 9.38 9.62 2.80
N GLY A 51 9.25 8.33 2.70
CA GLY A 51 9.41 7.42 3.84
C GLY A 51 9.36 5.98 3.39
N LYS A 52 9.70 5.06 4.29
CA LYS A 52 9.58 3.63 4.05
C LYS A 52 8.18 3.11 4.39
N SER A 53 7.79 2.05 3.72
CA SER A 53 6.55 1.30 4.02
C SER A 53 5.26 2.13 3.90
N PHE A 54 5.19 3.08 2.97
CA PHE A 54 3.91 3.69 2.60
C PHE A 54 2.95 2.67 1.99
N ASP A 55 3.48 1.67 1.35
CA ASP A 55 2.82 0.46 0.97
C ASP A 55 2.81 -0.53 2.16
N CYS A 56 1.62 -0.93 2.79
CA CYS A 56 0.51 -0.01 2.62
C CYS A 56 0.10 0.60 3.97
N ARG A 57 1.02 1.30 4.64
CA ARG A 57 0.71 2.04 5.89
C ARG A 57 -0.22 3.23 5.65
N LEU A 58 -0.28 3.75 4.40
CA LEU A 58 -1.27 4.77 4.03
C LEU A 58 -2.69 4.22 4.10
N GLY A 59 -2.89 2.98 3.64
CA GLY A 59 -4.17 2.29 3.78
C GLY A 59 -4.58 2.09 5.24
N CYS A 60 -3.65 1.70 6.10
CA CYS A 60 -3.89 1.61 7.54
C CYS A 60 -4.30 2.97 8.13
N ALA A 61 -3.62 4.05 7.75
CA ALA A 61 -3.98 5.40 8.21
C ALA A 61 -5.36 5.84 7.73
N ALA A 62 -5.72 5.50 6.49
CA ALA A 62 -7.05 5.76 5.93
C ALA A 62 -8.15 5.03 6.70
N ILE A 63 -7.95 3.74 7.03
CA ILE A 63 -8.87 2.97 7.87
C ILE A 63 -9.04 3.64 9.24
N LEU A 64 -7.94 3.94 9.93
CA LEU A 64 -7.98 4.56 11.26
C LEU A 64 -8.69 5.92 11.22
N LYS A 65 -8.42 6.75 10.21
CA LYS A 65 -9.07 8.04 10.04
C LYS A 65 -10.57 7.89 9.75
N THR A 66 -10.95 6.92 8.93
CA THR A 66 -12.35 6.62 8.64
C THR A 66 -13.09 6.20 9.91
N MET A 67 -12.54 5.25 10.67
CA MET A 67 -13.13 4.79 11.92
C MET A 67 -13.25 5.93 12.95
N HIS A 68 -12.23 6.79 13.03
CA HIS A 68 -12.29 7.97 13.88
C HIS A 68 -13.39 8.95 13.46
N ASN A 69 -13.56 9.20 12.17
CA ASN A 69 -14.58 10.11 11.65
C ASN A 69 -16.01 9.58 11.86
N LEU A 70 -16.18 8.27 11.90
CA LEU A 70 -17.47 7.60 12.09
C LEU A 70 -17.79 7.33 13.58
N ALA A 71 -16.83 7.52 14.47
CA ALA A 71 -17.03 7.25 15.89
C ALA A 71 -18.17 8.10 16.47
N GLY A 72 -19.11 7.45 17.14
CA GLY A 72 -20.29 8.09 17.74
C GLY A 72 -21.42 8.45 16.77
N GLN A 73 -21.29 8.10 15.49
CA GLN A 73 -22.39 8.22 14.54
C GLN A 73 -23.30 6.98 14.61
N GLU A 74 -24.61 7.17 14.48
CA GLU A 74 -25.56 6.09 14.26
C GLU A 74 -25.56 5.75 12.77
N LEU A 75 -25.30 4.48 12.45
CA LEU A 75 -25.21 3.99 11.09
C LEU A 75 -26.16 2.81 10.91
N ASP A 76 -26.73 2.67 9.72
CA ASP A 76 -27.60 1.52 9.36
C ASP A 76 -26.79 0.26 8.98
N VAL A 77 -25.49 0.29 9.14
CA VAL A 77 -24.56 -0.78 8.77
C VAL A 77 -23.47 -0.94 9.83
N ASP A 78 -22.98 -2.15 9.99
CA ASP A 78 -21.79 -2.43 10.77
C ASP A 78 -20.55 -2.14 9.93
N ILE A 79 -19.61 -1.40 10.48
CA ILE A 79 -18.34 -1.09 9.83
C ILE A 79 -17.18 -1.70 10.61
N VAL A 80 -16.38 -2.50 9.95
CA VAL A 80 -15.23 -3.19 10.52
C VAL A 80 -13.96 -2.70 9.82
N GLY A 81 -13.08 -2.04 10.57
CA GLY A 81 -11.73 -1.72 10.11
C GLY A 81 -10.78 -2.88 10.37
N ALA A 82 -10.11 -3.37 9.34
CA ALA A 82 -9.19 -4.50 9.44
C ALA A 82 -7.83 -4.16 8.83
N CYS A 83 -6.76 -4.37 9.60
CA CYS A 83 -5.38 -4.30 9.12
C CYS A 83 -4.86 -5.73 8.96
N ALA A 84 -4.67 -6.16 7.72
CA ALA A 84 -4.27 -7.53 7.41
C ALA A 84 -2.77 -7.74 7.59
N ALA A 85 -2.39 -8.80 8.29
CA ALA A 85 -1.00 -9.22 8.40
C ALA A 85 -0.56 -10.05 7.18
N GLN A 86 0.74 -10.03 6.86
CA GLN A 86 1.34 -10.85 5.80
C GLN A 86 0.70 -10.62 4.42
N GLU A 87 0.38 -9.37 4.10
CA GLU A 87 -0.13 -9.00 2.78
C GLU A 87 0.94 -9.27 1.71
N GLU A 88 2.18 -8.77 1.91
CA GLU A 88 3.32 -8.82 0.98
C GLU A 88 3.80 -10.23 0.60
N VAL A 89 3.34 -11.24 1.31
CA VAL A 89 3.68 -12.65 1.06
C VAL A 89 2.47 -13.49 0.60
N GLY A 90 1.45 -12.82 0.06
CA GLY A 90 0.31 -13.45 -0.59
C GLY A 90 -1.04 -13.24 0.07
N VAL A 91 -1.30 -12.05 0.59
CA VAL A 91 -2.62 -11.59 1.10
C VAL A 91 -3.19 -12.50 2.21
N ARG A 92 -2.29 -13.11 3.03
CA ARG A 92 -2.66 -14.20 3.94
C ARG A 92 -3.63 -13.76 5.03
N GLY A 93 -3.35 -12.61 5.67
CA GLY A 93 -4.19 -12.09 6.73
C GLY A 93 -5.59 -11.70 6.24
N ALA A 94 -5.69 -11.07 5.08
CA ALA A 94 -6.97 -10.68 4.50
C ALA A 94 -7.87 -11.89 4.19
N THR A 95 -7.28 -13.02 3.74
CA THR A 95 -8.02 -14.27 3.52
C THR A 95 -8.68 -14.78 4.81
N VAL A 96 -7.95 -14.77 5.91
CA VAL A 96 -8.48 -15.18 7.23
C VAL A 96 -9.53 -14.19 7.73
N THR A 97 -9.23 -12.90 7.64
CA THR A 97 -10.13 -11.83 8.08
C THR A 97 -11.48 -11.90 7.35
N ALA A 98 -11.46 -12.08 6.02
CA ALA A 98 -12.68 -12.21 5.22
C ALA A 98 -13.55 -13.41 5.63
N GLN A 99 -12.93 -14.54 5.99
CA GLN A 99 -13.65 -15.72 6.47
C GLN A 99 -14.30 -15.51 7.85
N VAL A 100 -13.69 -14.72 8.71
CA VAL A 100 -14.21 -14.41 10.04
C VAL A 100 -15.30 -13.35 9.99
N ILE A 101 -15.05 -12.25 9.30
CA ILE A 101 -15.97 -11.10 9.23
C ILE A 101 -17.14 -11.39 8.27
N LYS A 102 -16.89 -12.08 7.15
CA LYS A 102 -17.88 -12.35 6.07
C LYS A 102 -18.59 -11.10 5.62
N PRO A 103 -17.88 -10.09 5.14
CA PRO A 103 -18.48 -8.81 4.80
C PRO A 103 -19.39 -8.93 3.56
N ASP A 104 -20.47 -8.15 3.55
CA ASP A 104 -21.31 -7.99 2.35
C ASP A 104 -20.60 -7.11 1.30
N ILE A 105 -19.81 -6.13 1.76
CA ILE A 105 -19.01 -5.23 0.92
C ILE A 105 -17.63 -5.12 1.55
N ALA A 106 -16.59 -5.18 0.72
CA ALA A 106 -15.21 -4.93 1.12
C ALA A 106 -14.65 -3.73 0.33
N ILE A 107 -14.08 -2.77 1.05
CA ILE A 107 -13.31 -1.65 0.48
C ILE A 107 -11.85 -1.87 0.88
N VAL A 108 -10.99 -2.03 -0.11
CA VAL A 108 -9.57 -2.34 0.11
C VAL A 108 -8.73 -1.10 -0.20
N PHE A 109 -7.88 -0.73 0.74
CA PHE A 109 -6.89 0.33 0.57
C PHE A 109 -5.55 -0.30 0.28
N GLU A 110 -4.91 0.15 -0.81
CA GLU A 110 -3.64 -0.39 -1.28
C GLU A 110 -2.73 0.71 -1.81
N GLY A 111 -1.41 0.49 -1.74
CA GLY A 111 -0.42 1.32 -2.39
C GLY A 111 -0.49 1.18 -3.91
N CYS A 112 -0.46 2.29 -4.62
CA CYS A 112 -0.43 2.29 -6.07
C CYS A 112 0.76 3.10 -6.57
N PRO A 113 1.67 2.49 -7.33
CA PRO A 113 2.74 3.23 -7.98
C PRO A 113 2.16 4.25 -8.98
N ALA A 114 2.65 5.49 -8.92
CA ALA A 114 2.40 6.46 -9.97
C ALA A 114 3.23 6.10 -11.21
N ASP A 115 2.66 6.23 -12.40
CA ASP A 115 3.32 5.90 -13.66
C ASP A 115 3.58 7.12 -14.56
N ASP A 116 3.26 8.30 -14.08
CA ASP A 116 3.36 9.58 -14.78
C ASP A 116 4.79 9.97 -15.23
N THR A 117 5.82 9.33 -14.67
CA THR A 117 7.21 9.49 -15.08
C THR A 117 7.79 8.28 -15.82
N CYS A 118 7.01 7.21 -15.96
CA CYS A 118 7.48 5.92 -16.47
C CYS A 118 6.91 5.54 -17.83
N VAL A 119 5.82 6.20 -18.26
CA VAL A 119 5.12 5.91 -19.51
C VAL A 119 4.87 7.19 -20.30
N GLU A 120 4.51 7.05 -21.58
CA GLU A 120 4.08 8.18 -22.40
C GLU A 120 2.83 8.85 -21.81
N GLN A 121 2.73 10.17 -21.95
CA GLN A 121 1.69 10.98 -21.30
C GLN A 121 0.26 10.48 -21.56
N TYR A 122 -0.03 9.98 -22.76
CA TYR A 122 -1.35 9.45 -23.11
C TYR A 122 -1.66 8.08 -22.50
N MET A 123 -0.64 7.41 -21.93
CA MET A 123 -0.77 6.11 -21.27
C MET A 123 -0.81 6.21 -19.73
N VAL A 124 -0.65 7.42 -19.19
CA VAL A 124 -0.65 7.65 -17.75
C VAL A 124 -2.02 7.33 -17.18
N GLN A 125 -2.08 6.38 -16.22
CA GLN A 125 -3.29 6.04 -15.50
C GLN A 125 -3.29 6.62 -14.07
N THR A 126 -2.10 6.77 -13.49
CA THR A 126 -1.96 7.27 -12.12
C THR A 126 -0.83 8.28 -12.03
N ALA A 127 -1.10 9.40 -11.38
CA ALA A 127 -0.12 10.45 -11.17
C ALA A 127 -0.17 10.97 -9.73
N ILE A 128 0.98 11.42 -9.23
CA ILE A 128 1.09 12.03 -7.90
C ILE A 128 0.22 13.30 -7.86
N LYS A 129 -0.43 13.56 -6.73
CA LYS A 129 -1.29 14.74 -6.46
C LYS A 129 -2.61 14.80 -7.24
N ARG A 130 -3.00 13.75 -7.92
CA ARG A 130 -4.30 13.69 -8.62
C ARG A 130 -5.39 12.96 -7.84
N GLY A 131 -5.19 12.73 -6.55
CA GLY A 131 -6.14 12.03 -5.70
C GLY A 131 -5.96 10.51 -5.70
N PRO A 132 -6.73 9.79 -4.88
CA PRO A 132 -6.70 8.33 -4.85
C PRO A 132 -7.10 7.73 -6.20
N MET A 133 -6.57 6.54 -6.48
CA MET A 133 -6.88 5.79 -7.69
C MET A 133 -7.92 4.72 -7.37
N LEU A 134 -9.00 4.71 -8.12
CA LEU A 134 -10.03 3.68 -8.10
C LEU A 134 -9.68 2.61 -9.14
N ARG A 135 -9.42 1.39 -8.69
CA ARG A 135 -9.01 0.30 -9.55
C ARG A 135 -10.22 -0.46 -10.09
N HIS A 136 -10.34 -0.52 -11.40
CA HIS A 136 -11.37 -1.30 -12.07
C HIS A 136 -11.05 -2.79 -12.08
N MET A 137 -9.78 -3.13 -12.35
CA MET A 137 -9.34 -4.50 -12.51
C MET A 137 -7.83 -4.60 -12.35
N ASP A 138 -7.36 -5.72 -11.84
CA ASP A 138 -5.96 -6.14 -11.89
C ASP A 138 -5.86 -7.66 -12.06
N ALA A 139 -4.66 -8.23 -11.89
CA ALA A 139 -4.43 -9.67 -12.06
C ALA A 139 -5.18 -10.57 -11.05
N ARG A 140 -5.71 -10.01 -9.98
CA ARG A 140 -6.37 -10.77 -8.89
C ARG A 140 -7.79 -10.35 -8.60
N MET A 141 -8.23 -9.17 -9.10
CA MET A 141 -9.48 -8.56 -8.73
C MET A 141 -10.17 -7.93 -9.95
N ILE A 142 -11.49 -8.06 -9.99
CA ILE A 142 -12.36 -7.24 -10.82
C ILE A 142 -13.33 -6.55 -9.86
N THR A 143 -13.25 -5.23 -9.81
CA THR A 143 -14.17 -4.43 -8.98
C THR A 143 -15.59 -4.50 -9.54
N ASN A 144 -16.58 -4.60 -8.66
CA ASN A 144 -17.97 -4.52 -9.08
C ASN A 144 -18.24 -3.17 -9.77
N PRO A 145 -18.66 -3.15 -11.04
CA PRO A 145 -18.78 -1.92 -11.82
C PRO A 145 -19.86 -0.96 -11.29
N HIS A 146 -20.84 -1.44 -10.56
CA HIS A 146 -21.86 -0.60 -9.93
C HIS A 146 -21.26 0.18 -8.75
N TYR A 147 -20.44 -0.47 -7.90
CA TYR A 147 -19.76 0.20 -6.79
C TYR A 147 -18.69 1.16 -7.30
N GLN A 148 -17.97 0.78 -8.35
CA GLN A 148 -16.98 1.67 -8.97
C GLN A 148 -17.64 2.96 -9.48
N ARG A 149 -18.72 2.83 -10.22
CA ARG A 149 -19.50 3.99 -10.72
C ARG A 149 -20.02 4.84 -9.58
N TYR A 150 -20.62 4.21 -8.56
CA TYR A 150 -21.09 4.93 -7.39
C TYR A 150 -19.97 5.72 -6.70
N ALA A 151 -18.77 5.13 -6.55
CA ALA A 151 -17.63 5.82 -5.95
C ALA A 151 -17.17 7.01 -6.77
N LEU A 152 -17.13 6.90 -8.10
CA LEU A 152 -16.81 7.99 -9.02
C LEU A 152 -17.83 9.13 -8.94
N ASP A 153 -19.12 8.80 -9.03
CA ASP A 153 -20.21 9.77 -8.94
C ASP A 153 -20.21 10.49 -7.58
N LEU A 154 -19.91 9.77 -6.52
CA LEU A 154 -19.81 10.33 -5.18
C LEU A 154 -18.60 11.27 -5.06
N ALA A 155 -17.45 10.90 -5.62
CA ALA A 155 -16.26 11.72 -5.63
C ALA A 155 -16.51 13.04 -6.40
N GLU A 156 -17.15 12.97 -7.57
CA GLU A 156 -17.55 14.15 -8.35
C GLU A 156 -18.48 15.06 -7.54
N LYS A 157 -19.53 14.47 -6.95
CA LYS A 157 -20.51 15.22 -6.12
C LYS A 157 -19.85 15.93 -4.93
N LEU A 158 -18.82 15.34 -4.34
CA LEU A 158 -18.13 15.87 -3.18
C LEU A 158 -16.93 16.74 -3.55
N GLY A 159 -16.59 16.88 -4.85
CA GLY A 159 -15.42 17.62 -5.33
C GLY A 159 -14.09 16.96 -4.90
N ILE A 160 -14.08 15.64 -4.70
CA ILE A 160 -12.88 14.87 -4.34
C ILE A 160 -12.18 14.44 -5.64
N PRO A 161 -10.91 14.85 -5.85
CA PRO A 161 -10.16 14.40 -7.01
C PRO A 161 -9.90 12.89 -6.93
N VAL A 162 -10.16 12.18 -7.99
CA VAL A 162 -9.91 10.73 -8.12
C VAL A 162 -9.33 10.40 -9.49
N GLN A 163 -8.70 9.25 -9.59
CA GLN A 163 -8.15 8.69 -10.82
C GLN A 163 -8.72 7.29 -11.02
N ASP A 164 -8.77 6.85 -12.27
CA ASP A 164 -9.17 5.50 -12.63
C ASP A 164 -8.02 4.73 -13.23
N ALA A 165 -7.91 3.44 -12.92
CA ALA A 165 -6.91 2.60 -13.55
C ALA A 165 -7.42 1.18 -13.81
N VAL A 166 -6.88 0.59 -14.88
CA VAL A 166 -7.08 -0.80 -15.28
C VAL A 166 -5.69 -1.43 -15.42
N ARG A 167 -5.27 -2.24 -14.44
CA ARG A 167 -3.98 -2.96 -14.48
C ARG A 167 -4.05 -4.27 -13.73
#